data_7f9c09c636d8c147e7c6349ce2605611
#
_entry.id   7f9c09c636d8c147e7c6349ce2605611
#
_cell.length_a   1.000
_cell.length_b   1.000
_cell.length_c   1.000
_cell.angle_alpha   90.00
_cell.angle_beta   90.00
_cell.angle_gamma   90.00
#
_symmetry.space_group_name_H-M   'P 1'
#
loop_
_entity.id
_entity.type
_entity.pdbx_description
1 polymer ?
#
loop_
_entity_poly.entity_id
_entity_poly.type
_entity_poly.pdbx_seq_one_letter_code
_entity_poly.pdbx_strand_id
1 'polypeptide(L)'
;MPTDPSTRASDLAAAARTRALRAVTALRTLAATIPDDALLDIITQPTDLASLRALIAAADAARLPAEPLLAVALERGRAATEQLIAAAGGALTVSEAAILLDLHPETITAWGRSHILLMLPGEDGPRSDRYPRCQFTEARPSLPTFTVLPGLSKVLQAMASHGPVVTLSFLLSPSARLPDDARPIDLLRVGRVAEVLDAASRYGDHGG
;
A
#
# COMPACT_ATOMS: atom_id res chain seq x y z
N MET A 1 -30.15 -16.14 12.52
CA MET A 1 -30.17 -15.92 14.01
C MET A 1 -30.03 -14.41 14.21
N PRO A 2 -31.03 -13.71 14.79
CA PRO A 2 -30.87 -12.29 15.08
C PRO A 2 -29.90 -12.14 16.27
N THR A 3 -28.86 -11.36 16.08
CA THR A 3 -27.89 -10.97 17.14
C THR A 3 -28.63 -10.14 18.19
N ASP A 4 -28.56 -10.56 19.42
CA ASP A 4 -29.19 -9.92 20.59
C ASP A 4 -28.77 -8.45 20.69
N PRO A 5 -29.72 -7.49 20.78
CA PRO A 5 -29.43 -6.05 20.90
C PRO A 5 -28.56 -5.71 22.12
N SER A 6 -28.59 -6.53 23.17
CA SER A 6 -27.75 -6.37 24.36
C SER A 6 -26.28 -6.62 24.07
N THR A 7 -25.95 -7.61 23.23
CA THR A 7 -24.58 -7.90 22.80
C THR A 7 -24.00 -6.77 21.94
N ARG A 8 -24.80 -6.21 21.01
CA ARG A 8 -24.38 -5.05 20.19
C ARG A 8 -24.09 -3.81 21.03
N ALA A 9 -24.91 -3.52 22.04
CA ALA A 9 -24.70 -2.38 22.93
C ALA A 9 -23.39 -2.53 23.75
N SER A 10 -23.11 -3.75 24.22
CA SER A 10 -21.87 -4.07 24.93
C SER A 10 -20.63 -3.91 24.06
N ASP A 11 -20.68 -4.40 22.80
CA ASP A 11 -19.58 -4.29 21.84
C ASP A 11 -19.30 -2.83 21.43
N LEU A 12 -20.35 -2.03 21.22
CA LEU A 12 -20.22 -0.59 20.96
C LEU A 12 -19.61 0.16 22.15
N ALA A 13 -20.01 -0.18 23.38
CA ALA A 13 -19.43 0.42 24.57
C ALA A 13 -17.96 0.04 24.76
N ALA A 14 -17.57 -1.20 24.46
CA ALA A 14 -16.17 -1.66 24.49
C ALA A 14 -15.33 -0.95 23.43
N ALA A 15 -15.84 -0.82 22.19
CA ALA A 15 -15.18 -0.09 21.11
C ALA A 15 -15.01 1.42 21.43
N ALA A 16 -16.03 2.04 22.05
CA ALA A 16 -15.97 3.43 22.48
C ALA A 16 -14.91 3.65 23.57
N ARG A 17 -14.83 2.75 24.56
CA ARG A 17 -13.79 2.78 25.61
C ARG A 17 -12.39 2.64 25.02
N THR A 18 -12.20 1.73 24.09
CA THR A 18 -10.90 1.54 23.40
C THR A 18 -10.48 2.77 22.62
N ARG A 19 -11.42 3.43 21.92
CA ARG A 19 -11.15 4.70 21.22
C ARG A 19 -10.80 5.83 22.19
N ALA A 20 -11.53 5.95 23.32
CA ALA A 20 -11.26 6.95 24.35
C ALA A 20 -9.86 6.77 24.96
N LEU A 21 -9.47 5.53 25.28
CA LEU A 21 -8.13 5.22 25.81
C LEU A 21 -7.01 5.58 24.80
N ARG A 22 -7.21 5.30 23.52
CA ARG A 22 -6.25 5.70 22.47
C ARG A 22 -6.15 7.22 22.37
N ALA A 23 -7.27 7.95 22.42
CA ALA A 23 -7.28 9.41 22.41
C ALA A 23 -6.55 10.01 23.61
N VAL A 24 -6.77 9.49 24.81
CA VAL A 24 -6.06 9.91 26.04
C VAL A 24 -4.55 9.64 25.92
N THR A 25 -4.14 8.50 25.39
CA THR A 25 -2.73 8.17 25.17
C THR A 25 -2.09 9.13 24.16
N ALA A 26 -2.79 9.42 23.05
CA ALA A 26 -2.32 10.38 22.04
C ALA A 26 -2.18 11.79 22.63
N LEU A 27 -3.16 12.24 23.43
CA LEU A 27 -3.10 13.54 24.11
C LEU A 27 -1.94 13.62 25.12
N ARG A 28 -1.67 12.54 25.86
CA ARG A 28 -0.50 12.47 26.75
C ARG A 28 0.82 12.58 25.99
N THR A 29 0.92 11.89 24.85
CA THR A 29 2.13 11.96 24.00
C THR A 29 2.29 13.36 23.42
N LEU A 30 1.21 14.01 22.98
CA LEU A 30 1.22 15.38 22.50
C LEU A 30 1.64 16.36 23.60
N ALA A 31 1.06 16.25 24.80
CA ALA A 31 1.41 17.10 25.93
C ALA A 31 2.90 16.98 26.32
N ALA A 32 3.50 15.79 26.19
CA ALA A 32 4.92 15.58 26.46
C ALA A 32 5.86 16.21 25.42
N THR A 33 5.35 16.64 24.27
CA THR A 33 6.14 17.28 23.19
C THR A 33 6.01 18.81 23.17
N ILE A 34 5.11 19.37 24.00
CA ILE A 34 4.84 20.80 24.06
C ILE A 34 5.80 21.45 25.10
N PRO A 35 6.44 22.59 24.79
CA PRO A 35 7.26 23.34 25.74
C PRO A 35 6.48 23.76 26.97
N ASP A 36 7.15 23.83 28.14
CA ASP A 36 6.52 24.11 29.43
C ASP A 36 5.83 25.47 29.49
N ASP A 37 6.35 26.47 28.80
CA ASP A 37 5.76 27.81 28.69
C ASP A 37 4.42 27.79 27.96
N ALA A 38 4.31 27.03 26.88
CA ALA A 38 3.06 26.84 26.15
C ALA A 38 2.05 25.98 26.93
N LEU A 39 2.50 25.07 27.80
CA LEU A 39 1.63 24.30 28.69
C LEU A 39 0.98 25.21 29.77
N LEU A 40 1.71 26.20 30.28
CA LEU A 40 1.19 27.16 31.23
C LEU A 40 0.04 27.99 30.62
N ASP A 41 0.18 28.43 29.38
CA ASP A 41 -0.88 29.15 28.66
C ASP A 41 -2.13 28.29 28.44
N ILE A 42 -1.98 27.01 28.26
CA ILE A 42 -3.09 26.05 28.09
C ILE A 42 -3.86 25.87 29.40
N ILE A 43 -3.16 25.77 30.53
CA ILE A 43 -3.78 25.54 31.85
C ILE A 43 -4.56 26.77 32.32
N THR A 44 -4.18 27.97 31.86
CA THR A 44 -4.85 29.22 32.20
C THR A 44 -6.13 29.50 31.40
N GLN A 45 -6.49 28.65 30.45
CA GLN A 45 -7.70 28.82 29.63
C GLN A 45 -8.99 28.65 30.48
N PRO A 46 -10.05 29.43 30.19
CA PRO A 46 -11.24 29.48 31.06
C PRO A 46 -12.16 28.27 30.93
N THR A 47 -11.96 27.41 29.95
CA THR A 47 -12.79 26.22 29.73
C THR A 47 -11.96 25.04 29.21
N ASP A 48 -12.39 23.77 29.50
CA ASP A 48 -11.75 22.56 29.00
C ASP A 48 -11.68 22.52 27.46
N LEU A 49 -12.69 23.05 26.78
CA LEU A 49 -12.69 23.15 25.33
C LEU A 49 -11.66 24.13 24.78
N ALA A 50 -11.47 25.26 25.45
CA ALA A 50 -10.44 26.24 25.10
C ALA A 50 -9.05 25.67 25.36
N SER A 51 -8.85 24.97 26.47
CA SER A 51 -7.60 24.24 26.78
C SER A 51 -7.28 23.17 25.74
N LEU A 52 -8.27 22.41 25.30
CA LEU A 52 -8.12 21.39 24.21
C LEU A 52 -7.74 22.04 22.88
N ARG A 53 -8.37 23.15 22.52
CA ARG A 53 -8.02 23.89 21.28
C ARG A 53 -6.62 24.49 21.36
N ALA A 54 -6.24 25.05 22.49
CA ALA A 54 -4.91 25.58 22.72
C ALA A 54 -3.85 24.46 22.69
N LEU A 55 -4.15 23.29 23.27
CA LEU A 55 -3.27 22.10 23.19
C LEU A 55 -3.05 21.65 21.74
N ILE A 56 -4.11 21.60 20.94
CA ILE A 56 -4.01 21.22 19.51
C ILE A 56 -3.19 22.28 18.75
N ALA A 57 -3.45 23.57 18.99
CA ALA A 57 -2.72 24.64 18.32
C ALA A 57 -1.24 24.68 18.73
N ALA A 58 -0.92 24.44 20.02
CA ALA A 58 0.45 24.34 20.50
C ALA A 58 1.18 23.10 19.95
N ALA A 59 0.49 21.97 19.85
CA ALA A 59 1.02 20.77 19.21
C ALA A 59 1.27 20.97 17.71
N ASP A 60 0.40 21.71 17.02
CA ASP A 60 0.61 22.08 15.62
C ASP A 60 1.77 23.08 15.45
N ALA A 61 1.98 23.98 16.41
CA ALA A 61 3.10 24.93 16.42
C ALA A 61 4.43 24.27 16.84
N ALA A 62 4.38 23.35 17.80
CA ALA A 62 5.50 22.54 18.26
C ALA A 62 5.80 21.37 17.29
N ARG A 63 5.10 21.29 16.17
CA ARG A 63 5.38 20.29 15.15
C ARG A 63 6.88 20.29 14.90
N LEU A 64 7.53 19.23 15.36
CA LEU A 64 8.85 18.85 14.91
C LEU A 64 8.86 19.05 13.40
N PRO A 65 9.93 19.66 12.84
CA PRO A 65 9.97 19.89 11.41
C PRO A 65 9.55 18.57 10.72
N ALA A 66 8.51 18.66 9.89
CA ALA A 66 7.91 17.47 9.24
C ALA A 66 8.95 16.68 8.43
N GLU A 67 10.04 17.34 8.09
CA GLU A 67 11.17 16.78 7.33
C GLU A 67 11.77 15.49 7.91
N PRO A 68 12.14 15.37 9.22
CA PRO A 68 12.73 14.12 9.70
C PRO A 68 11.74 12.96 9.72
N LEU A 69 10.48 13.22 10.07
CA LEU A 69 9.44 12.16 10.06
C LEU A 69 9.07 11.74 8.65
N LEU A 70 9.00 12.70 7.74
CA LEU A 70 8.76 12.44 6.33
C LEU A 70 9.93 11.67 5.71
N ALA A 71 11.18 12.05 6.01
CA ALA A 71 12.37 11.35 5.54
C ALA A 71 12.39 9.90 6.04
N VAL A 72 12.10 9.65 7.32
CA VAL A 72 12.00 8.29 7.88
C VAL A 72 10.87 7.49 7.25
N ALA A 73 9.71 8.12 7.00
CA ALA A 73 8.58 7.44 6.34
C ALA A 73 8.90 7.09 4.89
N LEU A 74 9.54 8.00 4.15
CA LEU A 74 9.99 7.76 2.78
C LEU A 74 11.02 6.64 2.71
N GLU A 75 12.00 6.63 3.62
CA GLU A 75 13.04 5.59 3.69
C GLU A 75 12.42 4.21 3.99
N ARG A 76 11.47 4.14 4.92
CA ARG A 76 10.72 2.90 5.17
C ARG A 76 9.91 2.45 3.95
N GLY A 77 9.29 3.38 3.24
CA GLY A 77 8.57 3.11 2.00
C GLY A 77 9.49 2.55 0.91
N ARG A 78 10.68 3.13 0.74
CA ARG A 78 11.71 2.65 -0.18
C ARG A 78 12.17 1.24 0.20
N ALA A 79 12.53 1.01 1.46
CA ALA A 79 12.97 -0.29 1.94
C ALA A 79 11.89 -1.37 1.73
N ALA A 80 10.64 -1.08 2.00
CA ALA A 80 9.51 -1.99 1.74
C ALA A 80 9.35 -2.28 0.24
N THR A 81 9.50 -1.28 -0.63
CA THR A 81 9.45 -1.45 -2.08
C THR A 81 10.59 -2.33 -2.58
N GLU A 82 11.81 -2.14 -2.09
CA GLU A 82 12.97 -2.98 -2.44
C GLU A 82 12.78 -4.43 -1.98
N GLN A 83 12.19 -4.65 -0.81
CA GLN A 83 11.84 -6.01 -0.35
C GLN A 83 10.81 -6.68 -1.27
N LEU A 84 9.79 -5.96 -1.72
CA LEU A 84 8.81 -6.48 -2.70
C LEU A 84 9.47 -6.78 -4.04
N ILE A 85 10.38 -5.93 -4.52
CA ILE A 85 11.14 -6.17 -5.74
C ILE A 85 12.00 -7.42 -5.60
N ALA A 86 12.69 -7.59 -4.49
CA ALA A 86 13.48 -8.79 -4.22
C ALA A 86 12.60 -10.07 -4.20
N ALA A 87 11.43 -10.00 -3.56
CA ALA A 87 10.45 -11.09 -3.54
C ALA A 87 9.85 -11.40 -4.94
N ALA A 88 9.82 -10.41 -5.84
CA ALA A 88 9.43 -10.57 -7.23
C ALA A 88 10.51 -11.25 -8.11
N GLY A 89 11.67 -11.60 -7.53
CA GLY A 89 12.84 -12.09 -8.27
C GLY A 89 13.66 -10.97 -8.93
N GLY A 90 13.56 -9.75 -8.41
CA GLY A 90 14.17 -8.55 -8.94
C GLY A 90 13.24 -7.76 -9.87
N ALA A 91 13.78 -6.70 -10.44
CA ALA A 91 13.10 -5.92 -11.46
C ALA A 91 14.01 -5.63 -12.65
N LEU A 92 13.43 -5.43 -13.81
CA LEU A 92 14.09 -5.09 -15.04
C LEU A 92 13.97 -3.59 -15.32
N THR A 93 14.96 -3.02 -15.95
CA THR A 93 14.87 -1.71 -16.61
C THR A 93 14.02 -1.81 -17.88
N VAL A 94 13.64 -0.67 -18.43
CA VAL A 94 12.93 -0.60 -19.74
C VAL A 94 13.70 -1.36 -20.82
N SER A 95 15.02 -1.18 -20.89
CA SER A 95 15.88 -1.81 -21.91
C SER A 95 15.98 -3.31 -21.73
N GLU A 96 16.13 -3.79 -20.48
CA GLU A 96 16.17 -5.23 -20.18
C GLU A 96 14.83 -5.91 -20.47
N ALA A 97 13.70 -5.26 -20.14
CA ALA A 97 12.36 -5.77 -20.45
C ALA A 97 12.12 -5.80 -21.97
N ALA A 98 12.61 -4.81 -22.71
CA ALA A 98 12.54 -4.76 -24.16
C ALA A 98 13.31 -5.93 -24.81
N ILE A 99 14.53 -6.18 -24.35
CA ILE A 99 15.34 -7.33 -24.80
C ILE A 99 14.64 -8.64 -24.44
N LEU A 100 14.11 -8.78 -23.20
CA LEU A 100 13.46 -10.00 -22.74
C LEU A 100 12.23 -10.38 -23.59
N LEU A 101 11.45 -9.37 -24.00
CA LEU A 101 10.20 -9.57 -24.75
C LEU A 101 10.39 -9.45 -26.28
N ASP A 102 11.59 -9.16 -26.75
CA ASP A 102 11.90 -8.85 -28.16
C ASP A 102 11.01 -7.71 -28.70
N LEU A 103 10.94 -6.63 -27.96
CA LEU A 103 10.13 -5.44 -28.23
C LEU A 103 10.97 -4.15 -28.20
N HIS A 104 10.42 -3.09 -28.75
CA HIS A 104 11.05 -1.78 -28.67
C HIS A 104 10.86 -1.15 -27.29
N PRO A 105 11.85 -0.44 -26.70
CA PRO A 105 11.74 0.21 -25.39
C PRO A 105 10.51 1.12 -25.23
N GLU A 106 10.14 1.83 -26.30
CA GLU A 106 8.93 2.66 -26.32
C GLU A 106 7.64 1.88 -26.13
N THR A 107 7.58 0.64 -26.66
CA THR A 107 6.45 -0.28 -26.46
C THR A 107 6.34 -0.71 -25.00
N ILE A 108 7.47 -1.01 -24.34
CA ILE A 108 7.50 -1.36 -22.92
C ILE A 108 6.97 -0.19 -22.07
N THR A 109 7.42 1.03 -22.36
CA THR A 109 6.95 2.23 -21.67
C THR A 109 5.44 2.45 -21.88
N ALA A 110 4.95 2.27 -23.11
CA ALA A 110 3.53 2.39 -23.44
C ALA A 110 2.70 1.31 -22.71
N TRP A 111 3.20 0.08 -22.63
CA TRP A 111 2.56 -1.03 -21.91
C TRP A 111 2.51 -0.80 -20.39
N GLY A 112 3.55 -0.19 -19.81
CA GLY A 112 3.53 0.23 -18.41
C GLY A 112 2.42 1.25 -18.14
N ARG A 113 2.31 2.28 -18.98
CA ARG A 113 1.30 3.35 -18.83
C ARG A 113 -0.13 2.87 -19.07
N SER A 114 -0.33 1.86 -19.92
CA SER A 114 -1.66 1.29 -20.24
C SER A 114 -2.03 0.09 -19.36
N HIS A 115 -1.31 -0.16 -18.27
CA HIS A 115 -1.55 -1.28 -17.35
C HIS A 115 -1.53 -2.67 -18.03
N ILE A 116 -0.73 -2.83 -19.08
CA ILE A 116 -0.40 -4.14 -19.65
C ILE A 116 0.75 -4.76 -18.85
N LEU A 117 1.72 -3.94 -18.45
CA LEU A 117 2.81 -4.30 -17.54
C LEU A 117 2.69 -3.54 -16.23
N LEU A 118 3.05 -4.20 -15.14
CA LEU A 118 3.27 -3.54 -13.86
C LEU A 118 4.58 -2.75 -13.91
N MET A 119 4.47 -1.45 -13.78
CA MET A 119 5.59 -0.52 -13.79
C MET A 119 5.70 0.16 -12.44
N LEU A 120 6.85 0.08 -11.81
CA LEU A 120 7.20 0.84 -10.62
C LEU A 120 7.95 2.11 -11.07
N PRO A 121 7.39 3.30 -10.83
CA PRO A 121 8.03 4.53 -11.26
C PRO A 121 9.36 4.72 -10.52
N GLY A 122 10.38 5.08 -11.25
CA GLY A 122 11.68 5.43 -10.70
C GLY A 122 11.76 6.87 -10.24
N GLU A 123 12.71 7.18 -9.35
CA GLU A 123 12.89 8.53 -8.78
C GLU A 123 13.45 9.52 -9.82
N ASP A 124 14.29 9.05 -10.74
CA ASP A 124 14.96 9.87 -11.75
C ASP A 124 14.19 9.98 -13.08
N GLY A 125 12.87 9.75 -13.03
CA GLY A 125 11.98 9.82 -14.18
C GLY A 125 11.85 8.52 -14.98
N PRO A 126 11.25 8.54 -16.18
CA PRO A 126 10.83 7.33 -16.90
C PRO A 126 11.96 6.37 -17.29
N ARG A 127 13.21 6.82 -17.30
CA ARG A 127 14.37 5.95 -17.58
C ARG A 127 14.75 5.07 -16.42
N SER A 128 14.33 5.44 -15.20
CA SER A 128 14.54 4.68 -13.97
C SER A 128 13.34 3.81 -13.59
N ASP A 129 12.29 3.78 -14.43
CA ASP A 129 11.16 2.89 -14.25
C ASP A 129 11.59 1.43 -14.21
N ARG A 130 11.01 0.67 -13.28
CA ARG A 130 11.35 -0.73 -13.02
C ARG A 130 10.17 -1.64 -13.25
N TYR A 131 10.43 -2.80 -13.88
CA TYR A 131 9.44 -3.81 -14.22
C TYR A 131 9.71 -5.10 -13.43
N PRO A 132 8.92 -5.44 -12.39
CA PRO A 132 9.12 -6.63 -11.57
C PRO A 132 9.19 -7.90 -12.41
N ARG A 133 10.17 -8.78 -12.13
CA ARG A 133 10.40 -9.99 -12.94
C ARG A 133 9.27 -11.01 -12.86
N CYS A 134 8.55 -11.05 -11.74
CA CYS A 134 7.47 -12.01 -11.50
C CYS A 134 6.35 -11.97 -12.56
N GLN A 135 6.21 -10.88 -13.31
CA GLN A 135 5.19 -10.71 -14.34
C GLN A 135 5.52 -11.35 -15.71
N PHE A 136 6.73 -11.84 -15.86
CA PHE A 136 7.18 -12.49 -17.08
C PHE A 136 7.25 -14.00 -16.89
N THR A 137 6.95 -14.76 -17.95
CA THR A 137 7.04 -16.21 -17.99
C THR A 137 7.60 -16.66 -19.33
N GLU A 138 8.20 -17.84 -19.38
CA GLU A 138 8.61 -18.43 -20.63
C GLU A 138 7.39 -18.76 -21.51
N ALA A 139 7.42 -18.36 -22.75
CA ALA A 139 6.27 -18.49 -23.65
C ALA A 139 5.92 -19.97 -23.96
N ARG A 140 6.93 -20.83 -24.11
CA ARG A 140 6.87 -22.31 -24.24
C ARG A 140 8.29 -22.88 -24.19
N PRO A 141 8.47 -24.18 -23.85
CA PRO A 141 9.78 -24.84 -23.83
C PRO A 141 10.53 -24.85 -25.16
N SER A 142 9.82 -24.62 -26.28
CA SER A 142 10.38 -24.68 -27.65
C SER A 142 10.72 -23.30 -28.24
N LEU A 143 10.39 -22.21 -27.57
CA LEU A 143 10.68 -20.82 -28.01
C LEU A 143 11.36 -20.08 -26.88
N PRO A 144 12.57 -19.53 -27.08
CA PRO A 144 13.31 -18.82 -26.03
C PRO A 144 12.77 -17.40 -25.80
N THR A 145 11.50 -17.18 -25.98
CA THR A 145 10.85 -15.88 -25.81
C THR A 145 10.02 -15.86 -24.54
N PHE A 146 10.30 -14.90 -23.69
CA PHE A 146 9.45 -14.59 -22.55
C PHE A 146 8.18 -13.88 -23.03
N THR A 147 7.14 -13.99 -22.24
CA THR A 147 5.87 -13.29 -22.47
C THR A 147 5.33 -12.76 -21.14
N VAL A 148 4.39 -11.84 -21.22
CA VAL A 148 3.66 -11.35 -20.04
C VAL A 148 2.71 -12.43 -19.54
N LEU A 149 2.56 -12.57 -18.23
CA LEU A 149 1.64 -13.55 -17.64
C LEU A 149 0.21 -13.34 -18.17
N PRO A 150 -0.44 -14.41 -18.64
CA PRO A 150 -1.81 -14.34 -19.13
C PRO A 150 -2.76 -13.78 -18.06
N GLY A 151 -3.60 -12.83 -18.46
CA GLY A 151 -4.59 -12.20 -17.59
C GLY A 151 -4.05 -11.12 -16.65
N LEU A 152 -2.73 -10.92 -16.55
CA LEU A 152 -2.14 -9.89 -15.71
C LEU A 152 -2.72 -8.49 -16.00
N SER A 153 -2.85 -8.10 -17.26
CA SER A 153 -3.38 -6.79 -17.66
C SER A 153 -4.78 -6.51 -17.11
N LYS A 154 -5.64 -7.52 -17.04
CA LYS A 154 -6.97 -7.38 -16.43
C LYS A 154 -6.89 -7.11 -14.94
N VAL A 155 -5.98 -7.79 -14.23
CA VAL A 155 -5.75 -7.58 -12.80
C VAL A 155 -5.16 -6.20 -12.54
N LEU A 156 -4.19 -5.76 -13.36
CA LEU A 156 -3.60 -4.43 -13.23
C LEU A 156 -4.64 -3.31 -13.47
N GLN A 157 -5.54 -3.50 -14.42
CA GLN A 157 -6.65 -2.57 -14.65
C GLN A 157 -7.62 -2.52 -13.47
N ALA A 158 -7.99 -3.67 -12.90
CA ALA A 158 -8.84 -3.75 -11.70
C ALA A 158 -8.19 -3.07 -10.47
N MET A 159 -6.86 -3.12 -10.38
CA MET A 159 -6.07 -2.55 -9.29
C MET A 159 -5.55 -1.13 -9.57
N ALA A 160 -5.92 -0.49 -10.68
CA ALA A 160 -5.32 0.78 -11.14
C ALA A 160 -5.44 1.92 -10.10
N SER A 161 -6.50 1.95 -9.30
CA SER A 161 -6.71 2.95 -8.24
C SER A 161 -5.82 2.78 -7.01
N HIS A 162 -5.21 1.61 -6.82
CA HIS A 162 -4.41 1.28 -5.62
C HIS A 162 -2.92 1.62 -5.75
N GLY A 163 -2.47 1.93 -6.96
CA GLY A 163 -1.07 2.22 -7.24
C GLY A 163 -0.18 0.96 -7.37
N PRO A 164 1.00 1.14 -7.99
CA PRO A 164 1.81 0.00 -8.44
C PRO A 164 2.46 -0.81 -7.31
N VAL A 165 2.88 -0.17 -6.22
CA VAL A 165 3.50 -0.87 -5.07
C VAL A 165 2.48 -1.73 -4.34
N VAL A 166 1.24 -1.21 -4.14
CA VAL A 166 0.14 -1.97 -3.53
C VAL A 166 -0.25 -3.15 -4.43
N THR A 167 -0.31 -2.93 -5.74
CA THR A 167 -0.59 -3.98 -6.73
C THR A 167 0.49 -5.07 -6.70
N LEU A 168 1.77 -4.71 -6.60
CA LEU A 168 2.85 -5.69 -6.46
C LEU A 168 2.71 -6.48 -5.14
N SER A 169 2.43 -5.79 -4.04
CA SER A 169 2.18 -6.44 -2.75
C SER A 169 1.02 -7.42 -2.83
N PHE A 170 -0.11 -7.03 -3.43
CA PHE A 170 -1.24 -7.93 -3.67
C PHE A 170 -0.83 -9.18 -4.45
N LEU A 171 -0.10 -9.03 -5.55
CA LEU A 171 0.32 -10.16 -6.40
C LEU A 171 1.22 -11.15 -5.67
N LEU A 172 2.06 -10.69 -4.74
CA LEU A 172 3.07 -11.49 -4.06
C LEU A 172 2.64 -12.03 -2.69
N SER A 173 1.60 -11.46 -2.07
CA SER A 173 1.15 -11.86 -0.74
C SER A 173 0.12 -12.99 -0.81
N PRO A 174 0.17 -13.96 0.12
CA PRO A 174 -0.93 -14.91 0.31
C PRO A 174 -2.25 -14.19 0.57
N SER A 175 -3.36 -14.74 0.08
CA SER A 175 -4.67 -14.14 0.23
C SER A 175 -5.70 -15.16 0.69
N ALA A 176 -6.30 -14.93 1.87
CA ALA A 176 -7.38 -15.76 2.41
C ALA A 176 -8.66 -15.77 1.52
N ARG A 177 -8.71 -14.90 0.50
CA ARG A 177 -9.78 -14.87 -0.50
C ARG A 177 -9.52 -15.83 -1.67
N LEU A 178 -8.34 -16.45 -1.71
CA LEU A 178 -7.93 -17.39 -2.73
C LEU A 178 -7.81 -18.79 -2.14
N PRO A 179 -8.00 -19.84 -2.93
CA PRO A 179 -7.85 -21.22 -2.46
C PRO A 179 -6.47 -21.47 -1.86
N ASP A 180 -6.43 -22.16 -0.74
CA ASP A 180 -5.21 -22.55 -0.02
C ASP A 180 -4.31 -21.36 0.36
N ASP A 181 -4.89 -20.18 0.59
CA ASP A 181 -4.17 -18.93 0.83
C ASP A 181 -3.11 -18.63 -0.24
N ALA A 182 -3.37 -19.04 -1.48
CA ALA A 182 -2.42 -18.92 -2.58
C ALA A 182 -2.06 -17.45 -2.86
N ARG A 183 -0.85 -17.24 -3.40
CA ARG A 183 -0.47 -15.93 -3.92
C ARG A 183 -1.13 -15.72 -5.29
N PRO A 184 -1.72 -14.54 -5.56
CA PRO A 184 -2.33 -14.21 -6.85
C PRO A 184 -1.42 -14.51 -8.05
N ILE A 185 -0.13 -14.21 -7.94
CA ILE A 185 0.85 -14.42 -9.00
C ILE A 185 0.99 -15.91 -9.38
N ASP A 186 0.91 -16.82 -8.42
CA ASP A 186 1.04 -18.26 -8.68
C ASP A 186 -0.21 -18.81 -9.36
N LEU A 187 -1.39 -18.30 -9.02
CA LEU A 187 -2.64 -18.64 -9.70
C LEU A 187 -2.67 -18.12 -11.15
N LEU A 188 -2.12 -16.93 -11.41
CA LEU A 188 -1.97 -16.42 -12.77
C LEU A 188 -1.05 -17.33 -13.60
N ARG A 189 0.03 -17.86 -13.02
CA ARG A 189 0.95 -18.80 -13.70
C ARG A 189 0.27 -20.09 -14.14
N VAL A 190 -0.70 -20.55 -13.37
CA VAL A 190 -1.48 -21.76 -13.72
C VAL A 190 -2.79 -21.44 -14.45
N GLY A 191 -2.98 -20.19 -14.89
CA GLY A 191 -4.12 -19.77 -15.71
C GLY A 191 -5.44 -19.53 -14.95
N ARG A 192 -5.43 -19.51 -13.61
CA ARG A 192 -6.63 -19.27 -12.78
C ARG A 192 -6.96 -17.78 -12.68
N VAL A 193 -7.08 -17.12 -13.83
CA VAL A 193 -7.23 -15.65 -13.96
C VAL A 193 -8.52 -15.15 -13.31
N ALA A 194 -9.63 -15.87 -13.45
CA ALA A 194 -10.94 -15.42 -12.96
C ALA A 194 -10.95 -15.25 -11.43
N GLU A 195 -10.31 -16.14 -10.70
CA GLU A 195 -10.23 -16.10 -9.24
C GLU A 195 -9.38 -14.94 -8.75
N VAL A 196 -8.25 -14.71 -9.42
CA VAL A 196 -7.38 -13.56 -9.11
C VAL A 196 -8.09 -12.25 -9.41
N LEU A 197 -8.85 -12.18 -10.51
CA LEU A 197 -9.59 -10.99 -10.88
C LEU A 197 -10.72 -10.69 -9.88
N ASP A 198 -11.45 -11.71 -9.41
CA ASP A 198 -12.46 -11.56 -8.36
C ASP A 198 -11.83 -11.06 -7.04
N ALA A 199 -10.69 -11.62 -6.64
CA ALA A 199 -9.97 -11.16 -5.45
C ALA A 199 -9.45 -9.72 -5.60
N ALA A 200 -8.96 -9.33 -6.80
CA ALA A 200 -8.47 -8.00 -7.10
C ALA A 200 -9.59 -6.96 -7.08
N SER A 201 -10.75 -7.28 -7.64
CA SER A 201 -11.90 -6.36 -7.67
C SER A 201 -12.49 -6.06 -6.29
N ARG A 202 -12.26 -6.94 -5.33
CA ARG A 202 -12.68 -6.76 -3.92
C ARG A 202 -11.53 -6.33 -3.00
N TYR A 203 -10.37 -6.02 -3.56
CA TYR A 203 -9.22 -5.61 -2.77
C TYR A 203 -9.46 -4.20 -2.21
N GLY A 204 -9.34 -4.06 -0.89
CA GLY A 204 -9.64 -2.80 -0.22
C GLY A 204 -11.08 -2.65 0.26
N ASP A 205 -12.04 -3.44 -0.23
CA ASP A 205 -13.36 -3.57 0.35
C ASP A 205 -13.26 -4.32 1.70
N HIS A 206 -12.90 -3.57 2.72
CA HIS A 206 -13.08 -4.03 4.11
C HIS A 206 -14.57 -3.87 4.37
N GLY A 207 -15.30 -4.99 4.31
CA GLY A 207 -16.74 -5.05 4.48
C GLY A 207 -17.21 -4.15 5.62
N GLY A 208 -18.14 -3.25 5.26
CA GLY A 208 -18.85 -2.41 6.20
C GLY A 208 -19.69 -3.23 7.18
#